data_314a3e86109afdbad300f887d5089326
#
_entry.id   314a3e86109afdbad300f887d5089326
#
_cell.length_a   1.000
_cell.length_b   1.000
_cell.length_c   1.000
_cell.angle_alpha   90.00
_cell.angle_beta   90.00
_cell.angle_gamma   90.00
#
_symmetry.space_group_name_H-M   'P 1'
#
loop_
_entity.id
_entity.type
_entity.pdbx_description
1 polymer ?
#
loop_
_entity_poly.entity_id
_entity_poly.type
_entity_poly.pdbx_seq_one_letter_code
_entity_poly.pdbx_strand_id
1 'polypeptide(L)'
;MKTLFLFLQLFFFISSFTASGQQSFTGKIENATPDKPAMDIVLFMFGLDNPVKVGTVDEKGNISIDFPEVLPDTIAPETKEIFSTQLPYALFFSCPDITSVAEGTVVYKGGYFSLSHQNRPWAATLFPVSDIGIIPWLEDRYYQSPIMASFYEVIYCEQNIDLTTLCKESISYTENTIDMEYQYTLRLKKGFNLIEYKIEAIQETGIPDTSPIPSVVTITNADDMDAIRWHAKYYYSQFN
;
A
#
# COMPACT_ATOMS: atom_id res chain seq x y z
N MET A 1 -66.93 -19.86 26.81
CA MET A 1 -66.11 -18.69 26.49
C MET A 1 -64.65 -19.14 26.38
N LYS A 2 -64.16 -19.28 25.17
CA LYS A 2 -62.76 -19.67 24.86
C LYS A 2 -62.00 -18.45 24.36
N THR A 3 -61.09 -17.95 25.20
CA THR A 3 -60.21 -16.83 24.89
C THR A 3 -59.07 -17.33 24.01
N LEU A 4 -59.01 -16.89 22.77
CA LEU A 4 -57.96 -17.17 21.80
C LEU A 4 -56.79 -16.17 22.04
N PHE A 5 -55.66 -16.68 22.53
CA PHE A 5 -54.41 -15.86 22.63
C PHE A 5 -53.72 -15.91 21.28
N LEU A 6 -53.68 -14.76 20.62
CA LEU A 6 -52.93 -14.53 19.34
C LEU A 6 -51.53 -14.12 19.70
N PHE A 7 -50.55 -15.00 19.57
CA PHE A 7 -49.12 -14.70 19.68
C PHE A 7 -48.66 -14.04 18.36
N LEU A 8 -48.48 -12.71 18.40
CA LEU A 8 -47.84 -11.94 17.34
C LEU A 8 -46.31 -12.10 17.46
N GLN A 9 -45.70 -13.01 16.72
CA GLN A 9 -44.24 -13.09 16.62
C GLN A 9 -43.76 -11.99 15.69
N LEU A 10 -43.21 -10.91 16.28
CA LEU A 10 -42.49 -9.87 15.58
C LEU A 10 -41.10 -10.40 15.20
N PHE A 11 -40.96 -10.89 13.97
CA PHE A 11 -39.65 -11.21 13.38
C PHE A 11 -38.90 -9.90 13.12
N PHE A 12 -38.00 -9.53 14.04
CA PHE A 12 -36.98 -8.53 13.77
C PHE A 12 -35.99 -9.10 12.76
N PHE A 13 -36.16 -8.79 11.48
CA PHE A 13 -35.10 -8.92 10.49
C PHE A 13 -34.02 -7.90 10.85
N ILE A 14 -33.01 -8.34 11.61
CA ILE A 14 -31.75 -7.61 11.73
C ILE A 14 -31.06 -7.78 10.38
N SER A 15 -31.31 -6.85 9.47
CA SER A 15 -30.51 -6.66 8.28
C SER A 15 -29.12 -6.27 8.78
N SER A 16 -28.21 -7.25 8.80
CA SER A 16 -26.78 -6.99 8.97
C SER A 16 -26.35 -6.18 7.74
N PHE A 17 -26.43 -4.87 7.85
CA PHE A 17 -25.67 -4.00 6.95
C PHE A 17 -24.21 -4.32 7.22
N THR A 18 -23.60 -5.14 6.36
CA THR A 18 -22.15 -5.17 6.22
C THR A 18 -21.79 -3.79 5.70
N ALA A 19 -21.50 -2.86 6.62
CA ALA A 19 -20.81 -1.64 6.26
C ALA A 19 -19.53 -2.11 5.57
N SER A 20 -19.41 -1.81 4.28
CA SER A 20 -18.15 -1.91 3.54
C SER A 20 -17.21 -0.93 4.25
N GLY A 21 -16.43 -1.47 5.18
CA GLY A 21 -15.61 -0.62 6.03
C GLY A 21 -14.54 0.04 5.17
N GLN A 22 -14.71 1.32 4.92
CA GLN A 22 -13.68 2.21 4.46
C GLN A 22 -12.47 2.00 5.38
N GLN A 23 -11.30 1.73 4.80
CA GLN A 23 -10.11 1.50 5.59
C GLN A 23 -9.60 2.84 6.10
N SER A 24 -9.84 3.13 7.36
CA SER A 24 -9.34 4.33 8.05
C SER A 24 -8.38 3.91 9.15
N PHE A 25 -7.30 4.65 9.32
CA PHE A 25 -6.34 4.40 10.39
C PHE A 25 -5.60 5.68 10.80
N THR A 26 -4.99 5.64 11.97
CA THR A 26 -4.23 6.73 12.54
C THR A 26 -2.79 6.31 12.77
N GLY A 27 -1.89 7.30 12.85
CA GLY A 27 -0.48 7.07 13.10
C GLY A 27 0.22 8.35 13.56
N LYS A 28 1.54 8.31 13.61
CA LYS A 28 2.34 9.49 13.92
C LYS A 28 3.64 9.47 13.13
N ILE A 29 4.01 10.62 12.57
CA ILE A 29 5.32 10.81 11.94
C ILE A 29 6.38 10.85 13.03
N GLU A 30 7.33 9.90 13.01
CA GLU A 30 8.35 9.76 14.06
C GLU A 30 9.34 10.94 14.09
N ASN A 31 9.67 11.46 12.91
CA ASN A 31 10.55 12.60 12.75
C ASN A 31 9.79 13.92 12.54
N ALA A 32 8.55 14.01 13.03
CA ALA A 32 7.79 15.26 12.98
C ALA A 32 8.53 16.37 13.75
N THR A 33 8.59 17.55 13.13
CA THR A 33 9.20 18.74 13.74
C THR A 33 8.13 19.78 14.04
N PRO A 34 8.23 20.52 15.17
CA PRO A 34 7.16 21.45 15.59
C PRO A 34 6.94 22.65 14.65
N ASP A 35 7.87 22.88 13.73
CA ASP A 35 7.86 23.98 12.76
C ASP A 35 7.08 23.65 11.46
N LYS A 36 6.51 22.47 11.36
CA LYS A 36 5.75 22.07 10.18
C LYS A 36 4.26 22.36 10.36
N PRO A 37 3.62 22.95 9.35
CA PRO A 37 2.16 23.18 9.37
C PRO A 37 1.40 21.86 9.22
N ALA A 38 0.10 21.91 9.49
CA ALA A 38 -0.79 20.83 9.09
C ALA A 38 -0.78 20.66 7.56
N MET A 39 -0.81 19.44 7.07
CA MET A 39 -0.71 19.09 5.65
C MET A 39 -1.73 18.05 5.24
N ASP A 40 -2.05 18.03 3.97
CA ASP A 40 -2.81 16.93 3.37
C ASP A 40 -1.90 15.75 3.06
N ILE A 41 -2.37 14.53 3.30
CA ILE A 41 -1.75 13.29 2.82
C ILE A 41 -2.39 12.96 1.49
N VAL A 42 -1.56 12.84 0.46
CA VAL A 42 -2.01 12.61 -0.91
C VAL A 42 -1.26 11.44 -1.54
N LEU A 43 -1.92 10.78 -2.49
CA LEU A 43 -1.32 9.78 -3.37
C LEU A 43 -1.14 10.37 -4.76
N PHE A 44 0.06 10.30 -5.28
CA PHE A 44 0.34 10.60 -6.68
C PHE A 44 0.20 9.33 -7.51
N MET A 45 -1.04 9.00 -7.83
CA MET A 45 -1.32 7.87 -8.70
C MET A 45 -0.83 8.19 -10.11
N PHE A 46 -0.13 7.25 -10.71
CA PHE A 46 0.42 7.44 -12.04
C PHE A 46 -0.69 7.75 -13.05
N GLY A 47 -0.51 8.80 -13.82
CA GLY A 47 -1.47 9.23 -14.85
C GLY A 47 -2.57 10.17 -14.41
N LEU A 48 -2.58 10.60 -13.15
CA LEU A 48 -3.50 11.63 -12.68
C LEU A 48 -2.84 13.01 -12.71
N ASP A 49 -3.57 14.00 -13.24
CA ASP A 49 -3.13 15.40 -13.20
C ASP A 49 -3.12 15.96 -11.78
N ASN A 50 -3.97 15.43 -10.92
CA ASN A 50 -4.10 15.87 -9.54
C ASN A 50 -3.91 14.69 -8.57
N PRO A 51 -3.24 14.93 -7.42
CA PRO A 51 -3.11 13.91 -6.40
C PRO A 51 -4.44 13.60 -5.73
N VAL A 52 -4.60 12.34 -5.30
CA VAL A 52 -5.77 11.88 -4.54
C VAL A 52 -5.54 12.14 -3.07
N LYS A 53 -6.34 13.00 -2.45
CA LYS A 53 -6.28 13.21 -1.00
C LYS A 53 -6.82 11.98 -0.29
N VAL A 54 -6.00 11.42 0.63
CA VAL A 54 -6.32 10.23 1.41
C VAL A 54 -6.21 10.44 2.91
N GLY A 55 -5.87 11.65 3.37
CA GLY A 55 -5.76 11.92 4.79
C GLY A 55 -5.19 13.28 5.10
N THR A 56 -4.80 13.44 6.36
CA THR A 56 -4.19 14.66 6.90
C THR A 56 -3.11 14.34 7.93
N VAL A 57 -2.18 15.25 8.10
CA VAL A 57 -1.25 15.28 9.23
C VAL A 57 -1.41 16.62 9.94
N ASP A 58 -1.49 16.58 11.28
CA ASP A 58 -1.56 17.81 12.08
C ASP A 58 -0.16 18.39 12.37
N GLU A 59 -0.10 19.58 13.00
CA GLU A 59 1.14 20.26 13.39
C GLU A 59 1.98 19.47 14.40
N LYS A 60 1.42 18.44 15.05
CA LYS A 60 2.10 17.55 15.97
C LYS A 60 2.60 16.27 15.30
N GLY A 61 2.35 16.13 13.99
CA GLY A 61 2.71 14.96 13.21
C GLY A 61 1.73 13.78 13.37
N ASN A 62 0.54 13.97 13.97
CA ASN A 62 -0.45 12.92 14.03
C ASN A 62 -1.11 12.74 12.66
N ILE A 63 -1.14 11.51 12.19
CA ILE A 63 -1.68 11.09 10.90
C ILE A 63 -3.11 10.59 11.11
N SER A 64 -3.99 10.99 10.19
CA SER A 64 -5.31 10.38 10.00
C SER A 64 -5.47 10.07 8.51
N ILE A 65 -5.57 8.80 8.16
CA ILE A 65 -5.81 8.34 6.78
C ILE A 65 -7.24 7.83 6.70
N ASP A 66 -7.90 8.23 5.62
CA ASP A 66 -9.26 7.87 5.28
C ASP A 66 -9.36 7.77 3.76
N PHE A 67 -9.25 6.55 3.25
CA PHE A 67 -9.26 6.33 1.81
C PHE A 67 -10.64 6.63 1.24
N PRO A 68 -10.75 7.36 0.12
CA PRO A 68 -12.03 7.54 -0.56
C PRO A 68 -12.56 6.19 -1.08
N GLU A 69 -13.88 6.03 -1.07
CA GLU A 69 -14.51 4.78 -1.54
C GLU A 69 -14.23 4.48 -3.02
N VAL A 70 -14.09 5.53 -3.81
CA VAL A 70 -13.88 5.44 -5.26
C VAL A 70 -12.79 6.42 -5.71
N LEU A 71 -12.17 6.13 -6.84
CA LEU A 71 -11.32 7.12 -7.50
C LEU A 71 -12.13 8.36 -7.89
N PRO A 72 -11.56 9.57 -7.78
CA PRO A 72 -12.25 10.80 -8.18
C PRO A 72 -12.81 10.70 -9.61
N ASP A 73 -14.05 11.13 -9.82
CA ASP A 73 -14.69 11.11 -11.15
C ASP A 73 -14.01 12.06 -12.17
N THR A 74 -13.11 12.92 -11.70
CA THR A 74 -12.33 13.82 -12.55
C THR A 74 -11.30 13.11 -13.41
N ILE A 75 -11.09 11.79 -13.20
CA ILE A 75 -10.16 11.01 -14.02
C ILE A 75 -10.86 10.65 -15.33
N ALA A 76 -10.34 11.17 -16.44
CA ALA A 76 -10.86 10.85 -17.77
C ALA A 76 -10.82 9.34 -18.02
N PRO A 77 -11.84 8.73 -18.66
CA PRO A 77 -11.89 7.31 -18.94
C PRO A 77 -10.64 6.81 -19.68
N GLU A 78 -10.13 7.60 -20.64
CA GLU A 78 -8.93 7.30 -21.40
C GLU A 78 -7.69 7.22 -20.51
N THR A 79 -7.59 8.09 -19.51
CA THR A 79 -6.52 8.07 -18.50
C THR A 79 -6.60 6.80 -17.64
N LYS A 80 -7.80 6.40 -17.23
CA LYS A 80 -7.99 5.16 -16.47
C LYS A 80 -7.53 3.94 -17.28
N GLU A 81 -7.88 3.86 -18.56
CA GLU A 81 -7.50 2.76 -19.43
C GLU A 81 -5.97 2.66 -19.61
N ILE A 82 -5.28 3.80 -19.81
CA ILE A 82 -3.83 3.82 -20.02
C ILE A 82 -3.06 3.43 -18.76
N PHE A 83 -3.55 3.81 -17.57
CA PHE A 83 -2.82 3.63 -16.30
C PHE A 83 -3.32 2.47 -15.44
N SER A 84 -4.36 1.77 -15.89
CA SER A 84 -4.72 0.49 -15.31
C SER A 84 -3.68 -0.57 -15.67
N THR A 85 -3.52 -1.53 -14.79
CA THR A 85 -2.66 -2.69 -15.02
C THR A 85 -3.25 -3.93 -14.38
N GLN A 86 -2.71 -5.09 -14.68
CA GLN A 86 -3.06 -6.30 -13.94
C GLN A 86 -2.30 -6.37 -12.62
N LEU A 87 -2.90 -7.01 -11.60
CA LEU A 87 -2.32 -7.11 -10.27
C LEU A 87 -0.84 -7.54 -10.26
N PRO A 88 -0.39 -8.56 -11.02
CA PRO A 88 1.01 -8.97 -11.02
C PRO A 88 1.99 -7.84 -11.35
N TYR A 89 1.61 -6.97 -12.28
CA TYR A 89 2.47 -5.85 -12.71
C TYR A 89 2.36 -4.62 -11.80
N ALA A 90 1.34 -4.59 -10.94
CA ALA A 90 1.19 -3.54 -9.94
C ALA A 90 2.03 -3.80 -8.69
N LEU A 91 2.28 -5.05 -8.34
CA LEU A 91 3.03 -5.44 -7.15
C LEU A 91 4.52 -5.09 -7.27
N PHE A 92 5.14 -4.72 -6.15
CA PHE A 92 6.57 -4.42 -6.08
C PHE A 92 7.43 -5.65 -6.36
N PHE A 93 7.09 -6.78 -5.74
CA PHE A 93 7.63 -8.08 -6.07
C PHE A 93 6.62 -8.83 -6.92
N SER A 94 7.03 -9.26 -8.08
CA SER A 94 6.21 -9.95 -9.07
C SER A 94 6.97 -11.14 -9.63
N CYS A 95 6.26 -12.16 -10.03
CA CYS A 95 6.84 -13.31 -10.72
C CYS A 95 5.89 -13.83 -11.81
N PRO A 96 6.40 -14.58 -12.82
CA PRO A 96 5.59 -15.10 -13.91
C PRO A 96 4.40 -15.95 -13.46
N ASP A 97 4.56 -16.75 -12.41
CA ASP A 97 3.53 -17.71 -11.97
C ASP A 97 2.25 -17.03 -11.50
N ILE A 98 2.34 -15.81 -10.90
CA ILE A 98 1.13 -15.11 -10.48
C ILE A 98 0.34 -14.49 -11.65
N THR A 99 0.96 -14.35 -12.82
CA THR A 99 0.31 -13.78 -14.01
C THR A 99 -0.90 -14.60 -14.42
N SER A 100 -0.79 -15.93 -14.40
CA SER A 100 -1.89 -16.83 -14.75
C SER A 100 -2.99 -16.88 -13.70
N VAL A 101 -2.66 -16.68 -12.42
CA VAL A 101 -3.62 -16.74 -11.30
C VAL A 101 -4.40 -15.44 -11.17
N ALA A 102 -3.79 -14.32 -11.52
CA ALA A 102 -4.38 -12.99 -11.39
C ALA A 102 -4.81 -12.38 -12.74
N GLU A 103 -4.97 -13.22 -13.78
CA GLU A 103 -5.40 -12.80 -15.12
C GLU A 103 -6.77 -12.10 -15.06
N GLY A 104 -6.91 -10.98 -15.77
CA GLY A 104 -8.14 -10.20 -15.81
C GLY A 104 -8.40 -9.30 -14.59
N THR A 105 -7.48 -9.24 -13.62
CA THR A 105 -7.59 -8.31 -12.50
C THR A 105 -7.14 -6.91 -12.91
N VAL A 106 -8.02 -5.92 -12.79
CA VAL A 106 -7.70 -4.52 -13.09
C VAL A 106 -7.44 -3.76 -11.81
N VAL A 107 -6.25 -3.20 -11.72
CA VAL A 107 -5.79 -2.41 -10.57
C VAL A 107 -5.03 -1.16 -11.01
N TYR A 108 -4.85 -0.23 -10.06
CA TYR A 108 -4.03 0.98 -10.25
C TYR A 108 -3.03 1.08 -9.11
N LYS A 109 -1.77 1.40 -9.44
CA LYS A 109 -0.77 1.71 -8.40
C LYS A 109 -1.17 2.99 -7.70
N GLY A 110 -1.24 2.97 -6.37
CA GLY A 110 -1.58 4.14 -5.57
C GLY A 110 -0.48 5.21 -5.54
N GLY A 111 0.72 4.85 -5.96
CA GLY A 111 1.88 5.73 -5.87
C GLY A 111 2.41 5.86 -4.44
N TYR A 112 3.24 6.88 -4.23
CA TYR A 112 3.82 7.15 -2.91
C TYR A 112 2.90 8.06 -2.10
N PHE A 113 2.83 7.82 -0.79
CA PHE A 113 2.26 8.80 0.13
C PHE A 113 3.13 10.06 0.13
N SER A 114 2.49 11.20 -0.05
CA SER A 114 3.16 12.50 -0.04
C SER A 114 2.43 13.46 0.86
N LEU A 115 3.16 14.39 1.46
CA LEU A 115 2.56 15.51 2.17
C LEU A 115 2.43 16.68 1.22
N SER A 116 1.25 17.29 1.21
CA SER A 116 0.91 18.45 0.37
C SER A 116 0.52 19.62 1.24
N HIS A 117 1.03 20.80 0.94
CA HIS A 117 0.68 22.03 1.65
C HIS A 117 0.54 23.18 0.67
N GLN A 118 -0.63 23.81 0.63
CA GLN A 118 -0.94 24.93 -0.27
C GLN A 118 -0.53 24.65 -1.73
N ASN A 119 0.42 25.42 -2.25
CA ASN A 119 0.92 25.30 -3.63
C ASN A 119 2.14 24.35 -3.75
N ARG A 120 2.39 23.52 -2.75
CA ARG A 120 3.52 22.56 -2.71
C ARG A 120 2.97 21.13 -2.63
N PRO A 121 2.57 20.55 -3.78
CA PRO A 121 1.96 19.21 -3.79
C PRO A 121 2.91 18.12 -3.30
N TRP A 122 4.23 18.33 -3.41
CA TRP A 122 5.28 17.44 -2.90
C TRP A 122 6.11 18.12 -1.81
N ALA A 123 5.49 18.43 -0.69
CA ALA A 123 6.19 19.00 0.45
C ALA A 123 7.12 17.98 1.14
N ALA A 124 6.72 16.72 1.16
CA ALA A 124 7.51 15.60 1.64
C ALA A 124 7.03 14.28 1.00
N THR A 125 7.91 13.28 0.96
CA THR A 125 7.51 11.87 0.82
C THR A 125 7.33 11.27 2.21
N LEU A 126 6.26 10.49 2.38
CA LEU A 126 5.93 9.81 3.62
C LEU A 126 6.12 8.29 3.40
N PHE A 127 7.02 7.70 4.17
CA PHE A 127 7.36 6.28 4.10
C PHE A 127 6.68 5.50 5.21
N PRO A 128 5.68 4.66 4.91
CA PRO A 128 5.17 3.64 5.83
C PRO A 128 6.11 2.43 5.79
N VAL A 129 6.79 2.15 6.90
CA VAL A 129 7.77 1.07 7.02
C VAL A 129 7.70 0.46 8.43
N SER A 130 8.24 -0.75 8.62
CA SER A 130 8.42 -1.31 9.97
C SER A 130 9.75 -0.90 10.61
N ASP A 131 10.76 -0.58 9.76
CA ASP A 131 12.06 -0.07 10.17
C ASP A 131 12.54 1.00 9.19
N ILE A 132 12.94 2.17 9.72
CA ILE A 132 13.42 3.30 8.91
C ILE A 132 14.70 3.00 8.14
N GLY A 133 15.47 2.00 8.57
CA GLY A 133 16.70 1.56 7.89
C GLY A 133 16.47 1.02 6.48
N ILE A 134 15.22 0.68 6.10
CA ILE A 134 14.89 0.22 4.75
C ILE A 134 14.73 1.37 3.74
N ILE A 135 14.51 2.61 4.22
CA ILE A 135 14.21 3.76 3.35
C ILE A 135 15.31 4.03 2.30
N PRO A 136 16.61 4.01 2.62
CA PRO A 136 17.63 4.22 1.60
C PRO A 136 17.51 3.25 0.43
N TRP A 137 17.22 1.97 0.70
CA TRP A 137 17.00 0.98 -0.35
C TRP A 137 15.72 1.22 -1.15
N LEU A 138 14.64 1.66 -0.53
CA LEU A 138 13.40 2.01 -1.25
C LEU A 138 13.61 3.19 -2.21
N GLU A 139 14.52 4.13 -1.87
CA GLU A 139 14.86 5.26 -2.71
C GLU A 139 15.83 4.88 -3.85
N ASP A 140 16.76 3.98 -3.58
CA ASP A 140 17.80 3.60 -4.55
C ASP A 140 18.20 2.12 -4.41
N ARG A 141 17.41 1.25 -5.01
CA ARG A 141 17.57 -0.22 -4.93
C ARG A 141 18.84 -0.75 -5.56
N TYR A 142 19.46 0.00 -6.45
CA TYR A 142 20.65 -0.45 -7.16
C TYR A 142 21.95 -0.21 -6.38
N TYR A 143 21.96 0.80 -5.52
CA TYR A 143 23.15 1.24 -4.79
C TYR A 143 23.03 1.08 -3.27
N GLN A 144 21.85 0.74 -2.76
CA GLN A 144 21.61 0.55 -1.33
C GLN A 144 21.25 -0.90 -1.04
N SER A 145 21.63 -1.40 0.12
CA SER A 145 21.29 -2.75 0.55
C SER A 145 19.94 -2.78 1.25
N PRO A 146 19.09 -3.77 0.95
CA PRO A 146 17.85 -3.98 1.72
C PRO A 146 18.19 -4.46 3.14
N ILE A 147 17.21 -4.34 4.03
CA ILE A 147 17.23 -4.97 5.36
C ILE A 147 15.98 -5.83 5.53
N MET A 148 16.00 -6.76 6.48
CA MET A 148 14.82 -7.54 6.86
C MET A 148 13.84 -6.62 7.60
N ALA A 149 12.86 -6.10 6.87
CA ALA A 149 11.84 -5.18 7.35
C ALA A 149 10.62 -5.22 6.42
N SER A 150 9.52 -4.61 6.86
CA SER A 150 8.33 -4.40 6.02
C SER A 150 8.30 -2.99 5.48
N PHE A 151 7.75 -2.86 4.27
CA PHE A 151 7.30 -1.60 3.70
C PHE A 151 5.93 -1.77 3.08
N TYR A 152 5.24 -0.66 2.87
CA TYR A 152 3.82 -0.70 2.51
C TYR A 152 3.55 0.14 1.27
N GLU A 153 2.70 -0.37 0.38
CA GLU A 153 2.24 0.32 -0.83
C GLU A 153 0.71 0.30 -0.93
N VAL A 154 0.17 1.31 -1.59
CA VAL A 154 -1.27 1.41 -1.86
C VAL A 154 -1.58 0.90 -3.26
N ILE A 155 -2.62 0.06 -3.35
CA ILE A 155 -3.22 -0.36 -4.63
C ILE A 155 -4.71 -0.06 -4.58
N TYR A 156 -5.24 0.46 -5.68
CA TYR A 156 -6.68 0.58 -5.89
C TYR A 156 -7.16 -0.54 -6.79
N CYS A 157 -8.21 -1.25 -6.36
CA CYS A 157 -8.81 -2.37 -7.08
C CYS A 157 -10.24 -2.01 -7.53
N GLU A 158 -10.59 -2.32 -8.78
CA GLU A 158 -11.96 -2.13 -9.27
C GLU A 158 -12.92 -3.25 -8.83
N GLN A 159 -12.38 -4.36 -8.36
CA GLN A 159 -13.11 -5.52 -7.87
C GLN A 159 -12.39 -6.17 -6.70
N ASN A 160 -13.07 -7.09 -6.00
CA ASN A 160 -12.43 -7.93 -4.99
C ASN A 160 -11.49 -8.93 -5.66
N ILE A 161 -10.30 -9.14 -5.06
CA ILE A 161 -9.28 -10.03 -5.58
C ILE A 161 -8.76 -10.88 -4.42
N ASP A 162 -8.83 -12.20 -4.56
CA ASP A 162 -8.21 -13.15 -3.66
C ASP A 162 -7.04 -13.82 -4.39
N LEU A 163 -5.83 -13.69 -3.85
CA LEU A 163 -4.61 -14.28 -4.40
C LEU A 163 -3.84 -14.99 -3.29
N THR A 164 -3.76 -16.32 -3.38
CA THR A 164 -2.92 -17.13 -2.50
C THR A 164 -2.06 -18.02 -3.36
N THR A 165 -0.76 -17.76 -3.39
CA THR A 165 0.19 -18.54 -4.18
C THR A 165 1.60 -18.40 -3.64
N LEU A 166 2.44 -19.35 -3.99
CA LEU A 166 3.88 -19.35 -3.72
C LEU A 166 4.60 -19.34 -5.05
N CYS A 167 5.43 -18.33 -5.25
CA CYS A 167 6.28 -18.21 -6.42
C CYS A 167 7.72 -18.54 -6.06
N LYS A 168 8.36 -19.38 -6.86
CA LYS A 168 9.78 -19.69 -6.74
C LYS A 168 10.46 -19.44 -8.06
N GLU A 169 11.48 -18.63 -8.02
CA GLU A 169 12.33 -18.30 -9.17
C GLU A 169 13.80 -18.45 -8.81
N SER A 170 14.61 -18.78 -9.80
CA SER A 170 16.07 -18.80 -9.64
C SER A 170 16.69 -17.85 -10.66
N ILE A 171 17.45 -16.88 -10.16
CA ILE A 171 18.22 -15.96 -11.01
C ILE A 171 19.68 -16.38 -10.98
N SER A 172 20.26 -16.61 -12.16
CA SER A 172 21.67 -16.93 -12.28
C SER A 172 22.49 -15.66 -12.49
N TYR A 173 23.43 -15.43 -11.57
CA TYR A 173 24.45 -14.39 -11.67
C TYR A 173 25.80 -15.05 -11.88
N THR A 174 26.33 -15.04 -13.09
CA THR A 174 27.62 -15.64 -13.43
C THR A 174 27.73 -17.10 -12.95
N GLU A 175 28.43 -17.36 -11.84
CA GLU A 175 28.61 -18.68 -11.24
C GLU A 175 27.67 -18.97 -10.06
N ASN A 176 26.92 -17.95 -9.59
CA ASN A 176 26.01 -18.07 -8.46
C ASN A 176 24.57 -18.09 -8.94
N THR A 177 23.75 -18.90 -8.28
CA THR A 177 22.29 -18.89 -8.46
C THR A 177 21.65 -18.45 -7.17
N ILE A 178 20.73 -17.50 -7.26
CA ILE A 178 19.93 -17.03 -6.14
C ILE A 178 18.52 -17.55 -6.31
N ASP A 179 18.07 -18.32 -5.34
CA ASP A 179 16.69 -18.77 -5.27
C ASP A 179 15.83 -17.70 -4.58
N MET A 180 14.78 -17.27 -5.25
CA MET A 180 13.82 -16.32 -4.72
C MET A 180 12.49 -17.02 -4.43
N GLU A 181 11.91 -16.67 -3.30
CA GLU A 181 10.60 -17.18 -2.87
C GLU A 181 9.70 -16.01 -2.46
N TYR A 182 8.57 -15.84 -3.17
CA TYR A 182 7.57 -14.83 -2.88
C TYR A 182 6.26 -15.50 -2.50
N GLN A 183 5.81 -15.30 -1.26
CA GLN A 183 4.57 -15.86 -0.74
C GLN A 183 3.48 -14.80 -0.74
N TYR A 184 2.45 -15.01 -1.53
CA TYR A 184 1.29 -14.11 -1.63
C TYR A 184 0.11 -14.66 -0.86
N THR A 185 -0.48 -13.81 0.00
CA THR A 185 -1.76 -14.06 0.68
C THR A 185 -2.53 -12.75 0.74
N LEU A 186 -3.17 -12.40 -0.38
CA LEU A 186 -3.86 -11.14 -0.57
C LEU A 186 -5.37 -11.36 -0.64
N ARG A 187 -6.11 -10.56 0.11
CA ARG A 187 -7.57 -10.45 0.08
C ARG A 187 -7.94 -8.99 -0.14
N LEU A 188 -7.78 -8.55 -1.38
CA LEU A 188 -8.00 -7.16 -1.75
C LEU A 188 -9.50 -6.92 -1.94
N LYS A 189 -9.99 -5.82 -1.40
CA LYS A 189 -11.37 -5.36 -1.60
C LYS A 189 -11.41 -4.34 -2.73
N LYS A 190 -12.57 -4.22 -3.38
CA LYS A 190 -12.81 -3.07 -4.25
C LYS A 190 -12.52 -1.78 -3.50
N GLY A 191 -11.79 -0.85 -4.13
CA GLY A 191 -11.30 0.38 -3.52
C GLY A 191 -9.81 0.32 -3.19
N PHE A 192 -9.38 1.18 -2.27
CA PHE A 192 -7.99 1.27 -1.83
C PHE A 192 -7.63 0.15 -0.86
N ASN A 193 -6.46 -0.43 -1.04
CA ASN A 193 -5.89 -1.45 -0.18
C ASN A 193 -4.44 -1.09 0.14
N LEU A 194 -4.03 -1.30 1.38
CA LEU A 194 -2.63 -1.20 1.80
C LEU A 194 -2.04 -2.61 1.79
N ILE A 195 -0.93 -2.78 1.06
CA ILE A 195 -0.21 -4.05 0.94
C ILE A 195 1.08 -3.96 1.73
N GLU A 196 1.35 -4.97 2.52
CA GLU A 196 2.61 -5.18 3.21
C GLU A 196 3.53 -6.07 2.37
N TYR A 197 4.77 -5.65 2.20
CA TYR A 197 5.88 -6.45 1.69
C TYR A 197 6.88 -6.65 2.81
N LYS A 198 6.95 -7.86 3.35
CA LYS A 198 7.86 -8.22 4.43
C LYS A 198 9.04 -9.00 3.88
N ILE A 199 10.24 -8.42 3.97
CA ILE A 199 11.49 -9.06 3.60
C ILE A 199 11.90 -9.98 4.75
N GLU A 200 11.86 -11.31 4.50
CA GLU A 200 12.19 -12.35 5.48
C GLU A 200 13.64 -12.84 5.34
N ALA A 201 14.20 -12.76 4.13
CA ALA A 201 15.59 -13.11 3.89
C ALA A 201 16.20 -12.28 2.76
N ILE A 202 17.50 -12.11 2.84
CA ILE A 202 18.34 -11.36 1.90
C ILE A 202 19.50 -12.24 1.51
N GLN A 203 19.89 -12.22 0.23
CA GLN A 203 21.00 -13.00 -0.28
C GLN A 203 21.99 -12.14 -1.04
N GLU A 204 23.28 -12.37 -0.80
CA GLU A 204 24.36 -11.74 -1.57
C GLU A 204 24.38 -12.26 -3.00
N THR A 205 24.60 -11.38 -3.96
CA THR A 205 24.68 -11.76 -5.38
C THR A 205 25.99 -12.51 -5.71
N GLY A 206 27.01 -12.32 -4.90
CA GLY A 206 28.35 -12.82 -5.17
C GLY A 206 29.11 -12.03 -6.23
N ILE A 207 28.54 -10.95 -6.74
CA ILE A 207 29.20 -10.04 -7.69
C ILE A 207 29.75 -8.84 -6.92
N PRO A 208 31.02 -8.47 -7.08
CA PRO A 208 31.58 -7.27 -6.45
C PRO A 208 30.77 -6.01 -6.79
N ASP A 209 30.65 -5.12 -5.82
CA ASP A 209 29.98 -3.81 -5.95
C ASP A 209 28.48 -3.88 -6.35
N THR A 210 27.82 -5.02 -6.14
CA THR A 210 26.37 -5.12 -6.29
C THR A 210 25.68 -5.29 -4.95
N SER A 211 24.53 -4.67 -4.81
CA SER A 211 23.72 -4.79 -3.59
C SER A 211 23.12 -6.19 -3.47
N PRO A 212 23.01 -6.71 -2.24
CA PRO A 212 22.25 -7.94 -1.99
C PRO A 212 20.78 -7.74 -2.36
N ILE A 213 20.08 -8.84 -2.56
CA ILE A 213 18.66 -8.80 -2.98
C ILE A 213 17.77 -9.51 -1.98
N PRO A 214 16.51 -9.08 -1.81
CA PRO A 214 15.51 -9.83 -1.07
C PRO A 214 15.25 -11.17 -1.73
N SER A 215 15.53 -12.28 -1.01
CA SER A 215 15.37 -13.64 -1.52
C SER A 215 14.09 -14.33 -1.02
N VAL A 216 13.58 -13.96 0.15
CA VAL A 216 12.29 -14.43 0.66
C VAL A 216 11.44 -13.24 1.07
N VAL A 217 10.25 -13.13 0.49
CA VAL A 217 9.32 -12.03 0.76
C VAL A 217 7.91 -12.55 0.95
N THR A 218 7.25 -12.12 2.03
CA THR A 218 5.82 -12.34 2.27
C THR A 218 5.04 -11.10 1.86
N ILE A 219 3.99 -11.29 1.05
CA ILE A 219 3.14 -10.23 0.51
C ILE A 219 1.72 -10.45 1.00
N THR A 220 1.22 -9.54 1.84
CA THR A 220 -0.09 -9.65 2.49
C THR A 220 -0.85 -8.33 2.48
N ASN A 221 -2.11 -8.36 2.88
CA ASN A 221 -2.77 -7.13 3.31
C ASN A 221 -2.07 -6.61 4.57
N ALA A 222 -1.99 -5.29 4.71
CA ALA A 222 -1.52 -4.69 5.95
C ALA A 222 -2.65 -4.77 6.99
N ASP A 223 -2.55 -5.73 7.90
CA ASP A 223 -3.57 -5.98 8.93
C ASP A 223 -3.20 -5.32 10.27
N ASP A 224 -1.91 -5.17 10.58
CA ASP A 224 -1.39 -4.54 11.79
C ASP A 224 -0.93 -3.10 11.49
N MET A 225 -1.84 -2.15 11.65
CA MET A 225 -1.55 -0.73 11.42
C MET A 225 -0.64 -0.13 12.51
N ASP A 226 -0.60 -0.72 13.70
CA ASP A 226 0.25 -0.25 14.81
C ASP A 226 1.73 -0.59 14.59
N ALA A 227 2.02 -1.58 13.74
CA ALA A 227 3.39 -1.92 13.35
C ALA A 227 4.00 -0.92 12.35
N ILE A 228 3.20 -0.05 11.75
CA ILE A 228 3.65 0.91 10.75
C ILE A 228 4.30 2.11 11.42
N ARG A 229 5.57 2.31 11.11
CA ARG A 229 6.33 3.52 11.46
C ARG A 229 6.29 4.48 10.28
N TRP A 230 5.90 5.71 10.54
CA TRP A 230 5.76 6.73 9.52
C TRP A 230 6.96 7.67 9.57
N HIS A 231 7.71 7.75 8.49
CA HIS A 231 8.86 8.63 8.37
C HIS A 231 8.68 9.59 7.19
N ALA A 232 8.88 10.90 7.44
CA ALA A 232 8.75 11.93 6.41
C ALA A 232 10.11 12.42 5.93
N LYS A 233 10.33 12.45 4.61
CA LYS A 233 11.45 13.12 3.98
C LYS A 233 10.97 14.45 3.40
N TYR A 234 11.25 15.52 4.11
CA TYR A 234 10.85 16.87 3.72
C TYR A 234 11.79 17.45 2.66
N TYR A 235 11.22 18.07 1.62
CA TYR A 235 11.99 18.71 0.54
C TYR A 235 12.18 20.21 0.75
N TYR A 236 11.45 20.81 1.69
CA TYR A 236 11.52 22.23 2.01
C TYR A 236 11.81 22.43 3.49
N SER A 237 12.74 23.34 3.79
CA SER A 237 13.05 23.71 5.17
C SER A 237 12.00 24.66 5.76
N GLN A 238 11.34 25.48 4.93
CA GLN A 238 10.34 26.45 5.32
C GLN A 238 9.05 26.28 4.52
N PHE A 239 7.92 26.52 5.18
CA PHE A 239 6.55 26.40 4.62
C PHE A 239 5.78 27.71 4.67
N ASN A 240 6.48 28.84 4.67
CA ASN A 240 5.87 30.19 4.66
C ASN A 240 5.37 30.57 3.27
#